data_400a3f40e4d639fa923f27c299edbcee
#
_entry.id   400a3f40e4d639fa923f27c299edbcee
#
_cell.length_a   1.000
_cell.length_b   1.000
_cell.length_c   1.000
_cell.angle_alpha   90.00
_cell.angle_beta   90.00
_cell.angle_gamma   90.00
#
_symmetry.space_group_name_H-M   'P 1'
#
loop_
_entity.id
_entity.type
_entity.pdbx_description
1 polymer ?
#
loop_
_entity_poly.entity_id
_entity_poly.type
_entity_poly.pdbx_seq_one_letter_code
_entity_poly.pdbx_strand_id
1 'polypeptide(L)'
;PIDIAAVASNVAANLYNKTDGGVQVLAVSGLGVLYILENGDSIGSMADLKGRTLYATGQGANPEYVLNYLLTQNGVDPSQVDIQWMTAQEVTAQMASSDSAICMLPVPAATALMMKDEGVRQALSLSDEWDKLGQGSLAMGCVVGRTQFIEEHPETVDAFLDLYGDSITFMSDEHGVAGAAALVGELGITANEQIAQKAIPQCNLTFITGADMKATLEEYYQVLFQADPASIGGSMPYDAFYYGAE
;
A
#
# COMPACT_ATOMS: atom_id res chain seq x y z
N PRO A 1 -1.94 25.70 -0.81
CA PRO A 1 -1.25 24.51 -1.33
C PRO A 1 -0.90 23.56 -0.20
N ILE A 2 -0.81 22.26 -0.49
CA ILE A 2 -0.28 21.26 0.43
C ILE A 2 1.21 21.17 0.18
N ASP A 3 2.02 21.24 1.23
CA ASP A 3 3.48 21.26 1.12
C ASP A 3 4.09 19.88 1.33
N ILE A 4 3.52 19.07 2.24
CA ILE A 4 3.91 17.68 2.50
C ILE A 4 2.65 16.82 2.46
N ALA A 5 2.74 15.65 1.85
CA ALA A 5 1.61 14.71 1.73
C ALA A 5 2.06 13.25 1.78
N ALA A 6 1.28 12.39 2.44
CA ALA A 6 1.37 10.94 2.29
C ALA A 6 0.60 10.52 1.05
N VAL A 7 1.24 9.73 0.19
CA VAL A 7 0.67 9.27 -1.09
C VAL A 7 1.09 7.84 -1.39
N ALA A 8 0.41 7.19 -2.33
CA ALA A 8 0.90 5.94 -2.89
C ALA A 8 2.21 6.17 -3.66
N SER A 9 3.15 5.24 -3.58
CA SER A 9 4.49 5.41 -4.15
C SER A 9 4.47 5.61 -5.66
N ASN A 10 3.60 4.90 -6.38
CA ASN A 10 3.44 5.12 -7.82
C ASN A 10 2.89 6.53 -8.16
N VAL A 11 2.04 7.08 -7.30
CA VAL A 11 1.54 8.46 -7.44
C VAL A 11 2.67 9.46 -7.24
N ALA A 12 3.59 9.22 -6.30
CA ALA A 12 4.76 10.07 -6.09
C ALA A 12 5.63 10.17 -7.35
N ALA A 13 5.97 9.03 -7.97
CA ALA A 13 6.71 9.01 -9.23
C ALA A 13 5.95 9.70 -10.38
N ASN A 14 4.64 9.46 -10.49
CA ASN A 14 3.78 10.15 -11.46
C ASN A 14 3.78 11.67 -11.26
N LEU A 15 3.68 12.15 -10.02
CA LEU A 15 3.72 13.58 -9.69
C LEU A 15 5.07 14.19 -10.09
N TYR A 16 6.17 13.53 -9.72
CA TYR A 16 7.52 13.97 -10.11
C TYR A 16 7.64 14.14 -11.62
N ASN A 17 7.28 13.11 -12.38
CA ASN A 17 7.38 13.13 -13.84
C ASN A 17 6.45 14.17 -14.49
N LYS A 18 5.22 14.33 -13.97
CA LYS A 18 4.25 15.30 -14.52
C LYS A 18 4.53 16.75 -14.16
N THR A 19 5.27 16.98 -13.07
CA THR A 19 5.61 18.32 -12.59
C THR A 19 7.06 18.72 -12.88
N ASP A 20 7.78 17.88 -13.65
CA ASP A 20 9.18 18.10 -14.00
C ASP A 20 10.05 18.36 -12.76
N GLY A 21 9.96 17.45 -11.77
CA GLY A 21 10.71 17.53 -10.52
C GLY A 21 10.08 18.38 -9.43
N GLY A 22 8.79 18.72 -9.54
CA GLY A 22 8.11 19.59 -8.58
C GLY A 22 7.86 18.98 -7.20
N VAL A 23 8.16 17.70 -6.99
CA VAL A 23 8.10 17.00 -5.70
C VAL A 23 9.33 16.13 -5.49
N GLN A 24 9.67 15.88 -4.22
CA GLN A 24 10.66 14.89 -3.81
C GLN A 24 10.03 13.92 -2.82
N VAL A 25 10.45 12.65 -2.85
CA VAL A 25 10.08 11.68 -1.82
C VAL A 25 10.96 11.87 -0.61
N LEU A 26 10.34 11.93 0.58
CA LEU A 26 11.01 12.19 1.86
C LEU A 26 11.25 10.91 2.66
N ALA A 27 10.28 9.98 2.62
CA ALA A 27 10.35 8.69 3.31
C ALA A 27 9.42 7.66 2.66
N VAL A 28 9.79 6.39 2.70
CA VAL A 28 8.83 5.27 2.57
C VAL A 28 8.17 5.09 3.93
N SER A 29 6.84 5.15 3.97
CA SER A 29 6.05 5.13 5.21
C SER A 29 5.19 3.88 5.38
N GLY A 30 5.05 3.07 4.34
CA GLY A 30 4.27 1.84 4.41
C GLY A 30 4.65 0.86 3.31
N LEU A 31 4.76 -0.39 3.69
CA LEU A 31 4.95 -1.51 2.77
C LEU A 31 3.60 -2.08 2.33
N GLY A 32 3.58 -3.32 1.82
CA GLY A 32 2.36 -3.93 1.31
C GLY A 32 1.28 -4.13 2.36
N VAL A 33 0.04 -3.79 2.01
CA VAL A 33 -1.13 -3.81 2.90
C VAL A 33 -2.33 -4.52 2.26
N LEU A 34 -2.12 -5.26 1.16
CA LEU A 34 -3.18 -5.90 0.40
C LEU A 34 -3.30 -7.37 0.75
N TYR A 35 -4.54 -7.81 0.92
CA TYR A 35 -4.87 -9.19 1.25
C TYR A 35 -5.97 -9.73 0.35
N ILE A 36 -5.83 -11.00 -0.07
CA ILE A 36 -6.93 -11.76 -0.63
C ILE A 36 -7.68 -12.40 0.53
N LEU A 37 -8.96 -12.10 0.63
CA LEU A 37 -9.87 -12.70 1.60
C LEU A 37 -10.87 -13.61 0.88
N GLU A 38 -11.30 -14.65 1.56
CA GLU A 38 -12.22 -15.62 1.02
C GLU A 38 -13.26 -16.03 2.07
N ASN A 39 -14.51 -16.14 1.65
CA ASN A 39 -15.52 -16.90 2.37
C ASN A 39 -15.47 -18.32 1.85
N GLY A 40 -14.79 -19.23 2.57
CA GLY A 40 -14.47 -20.58 2.11
C GLY A 40 -13.00 -20.97 2.34
N ASP A 41 -12.51 -21.97 1.60
CA ASP A 41 -11.17 -22.54 1.76
C ASP A 41 -10.51 -22.98 0.42
N SER A 42 -10.94 -22.39 -0.69
CA SER A 42 -10.52 -22.80 -2.04
C SER A 42 -9.25 -22.09 -2.55
N ILE A 43 -8.83 -20.98 -1.93
CA ILE A 43 -7.68 -20.19 -2.34
C ILE A 43 -6.49 -20.48 -1.42
N GLY A 44 -5.43 -21.07 -1.97
CA GLY A 44 -4.15 -21.35 -1.31
C GLY A 44 -2.96 -20.75 -2.05
N SER A 45 -3.16 -20.24 -3.27
CA SER A 45 -2.12 -19.61 -4.10
C SER A 45 -2.73 -18.58 -5.06
N MET A 46 -1.91 -17.72 -5.64
CA MET A 46 -2.34 -16.80 -6.70
C MET A 46 -2.91 -17.53 -7.93
N ALA A 47 -2.43 -18.75 -8.21
CA ALA A 47 -2.91 -19.56 -9.33
C ALA A 47 -4.37 -20.02 -9.17
N ASP A 48 -4.87 -20.14 -7.95
CA ASP A 48 -6.25 -20.56 -7.67
C ASP A 48 -7.28 -19.47 -8.01
N LEU A 49 -6.84 -18.25 -8.27
CA LEU A 49 -7.71 -17.16 -8.74
C LEU A 49 -8.13 -17.32 -10.21
N LYS A 50 -7.45 -18.17 -10.97
CA LYS A 50 -7.78 -18.42 -12.38
C LYS A 50 -9.23 -18.92 -12.55
N GLY A 51 -9.99 -18.20 -13.39
CA GLY A 51 -11.39 -18.51 -13.66
C GLY A 51 -12.36 -18.13 -12.54
N ARG A 52 -11.87 -17.41 -11.52
CA ARG A 52 -12.69 -16.95 -10.39
C ARG A 52 -13.10 -15.48 -10.56
N THR A 53 -14.16 -15.10 -9.89
CA THR A 53 -14.53 -13.69 -9.71
C THR A 53 -13.83 -13.16 -8.46
N LEU A 54 -13.13 -12.03 -8.59
CA LEU A 54 -12.43 -11.33 -7.51
C LEU A 54 -12.98 -9.92 -7.36
N TYR A 55 -13.62 -9.62 -6.24
CA TYR A 55 -14.07 -8.27 -5.91
C TYR A 55 -12.90 -7.46 -5.34
N ALA A 56 -12.53 -6.36 -5.98
CA ALA A 56 -11.29 -5.66 -5.65
C ALA A 56 -11.47 -4.14 -5.55
N THR A 57 -10.57 -3.51 -4.80
CA THR A 57 -10.46 -2.05 -4.71
C THR A 57 -9.16 -1.55 -5.32
N GLY A 58 -9.14 -0.29 -5.79
CA GLY A 58 -7.91 0.38 -6.21
C GLY A 58 -7.59 0.26 -7.69
N GLN A 59 -8.61 0.23 -8.55
CA GLN A 59 -8.44 0.31 -10.01
C GLN A 59 -7.66 1.58 -10.41
N GLY A 60 -6.71 1.45 -11.33
CA GLY A 60 -5.86 2.54 -11.81
C GLY A 60 -4.78 2.98 -10.83
N ALA A 61 -4.56 2.22 -9.74
CA ALA A 61 -3.59 2.53 -8.69
C ALA A 61 -2.72 1.31 -8.32
N ASN A 62 -1.82 1.47 -7.34
CA ASN A 62 -0.93 0.39 -6.88
C ASN A 62 -1.60 -0.97 -6.72
N PRO A 63 -2.81 -1.10 -6.14
CA PRO A 63 -3.44 -2.41 -5.97
C PRO A 63 -3.65 -3.19 -7.27
N GLU A 64 -4.06 -2.50 -8.34
CA GLU A 64 -4.25 -3.14 -9.64
C GLU A 64 -2.91 -3.59 -10.25
N TYR A 65 -1.89 -2.72 -10.23
CA TYR A 65 -0.57 -3.06 -10.78
C TYR A 65 0.08 -4.23 -10.05
N VAL A 66 0.03 -4.23 -8.71
CA VAL A 66 0.57 -5.30 -7.87
C VAL A 66 -0.17 -6.61 -8.12
N LEU A 67 -1.51 -6.61 -8.14
CA LEU A 67 -2.31 -7.79 -8.42
C LEU A 67 -1.99 -8.39 -9.79
N ASN A 68 -1.98 -7.57 -10.84
CA ASN A 68 -1.71 -8.01 -12.20
C ASN A 68 -0.29 -8.57 -12.35
N TYR A 69 0.68 -7.94 -11.70
CA TYR A 69 2.05 -8.44 -11.67
C TYR A 69 2.14 -9.81 -10.99
N LEU A 70 1.57 -9.94 -9.79
CA LEU A 70 1.60 -11.20 -9.04
C LEU A 70 0.86 -12.33 -9.76
N LEU A 71 -0.29 -12.06 -10.39
CA LEU A 71 -0.98 -13.03 -11.24
C LEU A 71 -0.06 -13.52 -12.36
N THR A 72 0.56 -12.60 -13.09
CA THR A 72 1.45 -12.91 -14.23
C THR A 72 2.65 -13.74 -13.78
N GLN A 73 3.30 -13.38 -12.66
CA GLN A 73 4.44 -14.13 -12.12
C GLN A 73 4.06 -15.55 -11.66
N ASN A 74 2.78 -15.76 -11.32
CA ASN A 74 2.25 -17.07 -10.96
C ASN A 74 1.60 -17.82 -12.15
N GLY A 75 1.85 -17.37 -13.38
CA GLY A 75 1.39 -18.03 -14.60
C GLY A 75 -0.10 -17.86 -14.91
N VAL A 76 -0.73 -16.86 -14.32
CA VAL A 76 -2.13 -16.48 -14.56
C VAL A 76 -2.15 -15.17 -15.35
N ASP A 77 -2.73 -15.21 -16.56
CA ASP A 77 -3.03 -13.99 -17.27
C ASP A 77 -4.14 -13.24 -16.51
N PRO A 78 -3.99 -11.95 -16.18
CA PRO A 78 -5.03 -11.18 -15.47
C PRO A 78 -6.42 -11.25 -16.13
N SER A 79 -6.48 -11.36 -17.46
CA SER A 79 -7.74 -11.53 -18.19
C SER A 79 -8.47 -12.85 -17.91
N GLN A 80 -7.80 -13.82 -17.26
CA GLN A 80 -8.39 -15.10 -16.84
C GLN A 80 -9.02 -15.03 -15.44
N VAL A 81 -8.95 -13.88 -14.77
CA VAL A 81 -9.62 -13.58 -13.50
C VAL A 81 -10.71 -12.56 -13.79
N ASP A 82 -11.93 -12.80 -13.37
CA ASP A 82 -13.03 -11.82 -13.48
C ASP A 82 -12.92 -10.80 -12.34
N ILE A 83 -12.07 -9.76 -12.54
CA ILE A 83 -11.81 -8.75 -11.52
C ILE A 83 -12.91 -7.68 -11.59
N GLN A 84 -13.69 -7.58 -10.52
CA GLN A 84 -14.76 -6.61 -10.35
C GLN A 84 -14.29 -5.46 -9.45
N TRP A 85 -13.93 -4.33 -10.07
CA TRP A 85 -13.43 -3.15 -9.35
C TRP A 85 -14.58 -2.36 -8.74
N MET A 86 -14.49 -2.09 -7.44
CA MET A 86 -15.54 -1.39 -6.70
C MET A 86 -15.00 -0.74 -5.41
N THR A 87 -15.83 -0.01 -4.68
CA THR A 87 -15.48 0.56 -3.38
C THR A 87 -15.39 -0.52 -2.30
N ALA A 88 -14.64 -0.27 -1.22
CA ALA A 88 -14.53 -1.22 -0.10
C ALA A 88 -15.89 -1.55 0.54
N GLN A 89 -16.85 -0.60 0.51
CA GLN A 89 -18.20 -0.83 1.01
C GLN A 89 -18.98 -1.82 0.13
N GLU A 90 -18.87 -1.68 -1.20
CA GLU A 90 -19.49 -2.58 -2.17
C GLU A 90 -18.85 -3.97 -2.09
N VAL A 91 -17.51 -4.06 -1.97
CA VAL A 91 -16.81 -5.34 -1.74
C VAL A 91 -17.37 -6.04 -0.49
N THR A 92 -17.50 -5.31 0.62
CA THR A 92 -18.06 -5.87 1.87
C THR A 92 -19.49 -6.40 1.67
N ALA A 93 -20.31 -5.72 0.86
CA ALA A 93 -21.67 -6.17 0.55
C ALA A 93 -21.68 -7.45 -0.32
N GLN A 94 -20.77 -7.52 -1.30
CA GLN A 94 -20.60 -8.73 -2.13
C GLN A 94 -20.17 -9.94 -1.30
N MET A 95 -19.19 -9.76 -0.39
CA MET A 95 -18.72 -10.82 0.50
C MET A 95 -19.85 -11.37 1.38
N ALA A 96 -20.73 -10.50 1.88
CA ALA A 96 -21.88 -10.91 2.69
C ALA A 96 -23.00 -11.61 1.90
N SER A 97 -22.97 -11.56 0.56
CA SER A 97 -24.01 -12.12 -0.30
C SER A 97 -23.74 -13.54 -0.79
N SER A 98 -22.53 -14.09 -0.53
CA SER A 98 -22.11 -15.40 -1.06
C SER A 98 -21.12 -16.11 -0.13
N ASP A 99 -21.40 -17.38 0.15
CA ASP A 99 -20.57 -18.25 0.97
C ASP A 99 -19.27 -18.72 0.26
N SER A 100 -18.98 -18.21 -0.93
CA SER A 100 -17.78 -18.55 -1.71
C SER A 100 -17.17 -17.34 -2.40
N ALA A 101 -17.44 -16.13 -1.87
CA ALA A 101 -16.92 -14.89 -2.42
C ALA A 101 -15.43 -14.74 -2.10
N ILE A 102 -14.70 -14.11 -3.04
CA ILE A 102 -13.28 -13.80 -2.91
C ILE A 102 -13.12 -12.31 -3.14
N CYS A 103 -12.33 -11.65 -2.28
CA CYS A 103 -12.03 -10.24 -2.49
C CYS A 103 -10.58 -9.88 -2.24
N MET A 104 -10.17 -8.71 -2.74
CA MET A 104 -8.92 -8.05 -2.41
C MET A 104 -9.20 -6.71 -1.74
N LEU A 105 -8.76 -6.59 -0.49
CA LEU A 105 -8.90 -5.37 0.31
C LEU A 105 -7.58 -4.97 0.97
N PRO A 106 -7.35 -3.65 1.13
CA PRO A 106 -6.28 -3.17 2.00
C PRO A 106 -6.72 -3.20 3.48
N VAL A 107 -5.73 -3.21 4.37
CA VAL A 107 -5.94 -2.85 5.77
C VAL A 107 -6.24 -1.34 5.86
N PRO A 108 -7.20 -0.88 6.70
CA PRO A 108 -7.94 -1.63 7.73
C PRO A 108 -9.25 -2.28 7.25
N ALA A 109 -9.63 -2.14 5.97
CA ALA A 109 -10.90 -2.68 5.47
C ALA A 109 -10.96 -4.21 5.55
N ALA A 110 -9.85 -4.89 5.23
CA ALA A 110 -9.72 -6.33 5.36
C ALA A 110 -9.96 -6.80 6.80
N THR A 111 -9.32 -6.15 7.75
CA THR A 111 -9.48 -6.44 9.18
C THR A 111 -10.92 -6.23 9.64
N ALA A 112 -11.54 -5.12 9.24
CA ALA A 112 -12.94 -4.82 9.59
C ALA A 112 -13.91 -5.87 9.04
N LEU A 113 -13.68 -6.36 7.81
CA LEU A 113 -14.51 -7.41 7.20
C LEU A 113 -14.38 -8.72 7.97
N MET A 114 -13.18 -9.19 8.26
CA MET A 114 -12.95 -10.43 9.04
C MET A 114 -13.48 -10.36 10.46
N MET A 115 -13.50 -9.16 11.08
CA MET A 115 -14.12 -8.97 12.41
C MET A 115 -15.64 -9.01 12.36
N LYS A 116 -16.23 -8.65 11.23
CA LYS A 116 -17.69 -8.61 11.04
C LYS A 116 -18.25 -9.98 10.64
N ASP A 117 -17.48 -10.77 9.93
CA ASP A 117 -17.88 -12.07 9.39
C ASP A 117 -16.81 -13.12 9.68
N GLU A 118 -17.11 -14.02 10.63
CA GLU A 118 -16.20 -15.10 11.06
C GLU A 118 -16.00 -16.18 9.98
N GLY A 119 -16.84 -16.22 8.95
CA GLY A 119 -16.69 -17.11 7.79
C GLY A 119 -15.59 -16.63 6.83
N VAL A 120 -15.23 -15.35 6.90
CA VAL A 120 -14.20 -14.76 6.04
C VAL A 120 -12.80 -14.94 6.64
N ARG A 121 -11.92 -15.56 5.88
CA ARG A 121 -10.50 -15.73 6.25
C ARG A 121 -9.57 -14.92 5.34
N GLN A 122 -8.39 -14.62 5.83
CA GLN A 122 -7.27 -14.19 5.00
C GLN A 122 -6.72 -15.43 4.25
N ALA A 123 -6.88 -15.45 2.93
CA ALA A 123 -6.36 -16.53 2.09
C ALA A 123 -4.90 -16.28 1.71
N LEU A 124 -4.57 -15.05 1.23
CA LEU A 124 -3.22 -14.68 0.83
C LEU A 124 -2.87 -13.27 1.34
N SER A 125 -1.59 -13.07 1.65
CA SER A 125 -0.96 -11.76 1.79
C SER A 125 -0.23 -11.45 0.47
N LEU A 126 -0.54 -10.32 -0.17
CA LEU A 126 0.18 -9.94 -1.38
C LEU A 126 1.63 -9.55 -1.11
N SER A 127 1.95 -9.15 0.12
CA SER A 127 3.34 -8.94 0.55
C SER A 127 4.12 -10.26 0.58
N ASP A 128 3.53 -11.32 1.16
CA ASP A 128 4.18 -12.63 1.20
C ASP A 128 4.36 -13.22 -0.20
N GLU A 129 3.38 -13.01 -1.09
CA GLU A 129 3.48 -13.44 -2.48
C GLU A 129 4.56 -12.65 -3.25
N TRP A 130 4.71 -11.35 -2.95
CA TRP A 130 5.76 -10.51 -3.50
C TRP A 130 7.15 -10.93 -3.03
N ASP A 131 7.31 -11.19 -1.73
CA ASP A 131 8.59 -11.58 -1.13
C ASP A 131 9.12 -12.91 -1.71
N LYS A 132 8.21 -13.84 -2.08
CA LYS A 132 8.58 -15.08 -2.78
C LYS A 132 9.27 -14.86 -4.12
N LEU A 133 9.06 -13.70 -4.75
CA LEU A 133 9.68 -13.36 -6.03
C LEU A 133 11.08 -12.78 -5.89
N GLY A 134 11.50 -12.38 -4.69
CA GLY A 134 12.81 -11.78 -4.44
C GLY A 134 13.04 -10.45 -5.15
N GLN A 135 11.98 -9.65 -5.30
CA GLN A 135 11.97 -8.38 -6.03
C GLN A 135 12.10 -7.15 -5.11
N GLY A 136 12.75 -7.32 -3.96
CA GLY A 136 12.81 -6.27 -2.93
C GLY A 136 11.49 -6.11 -2.18
N SER A 137 11.33 -4.98 -1.50
CA SER A 137 10.15 -4.71 -0.67
C SER A 137 8.99 -4.15 -1.49
N LEU A 138 7.77 -4.54 -1.14
CA LEU A 138 6.53 -3.99 -1.71
C LEU A 138 6.26 -2.59 -1.11
N ALA A 139 6.97 -1.56 -1.60
CA ALA A 139 6.92 -0.19 -1.07
C ALA A 139 5.68 0.56 -1.61
N MET A 140 4.54 0.44 -0.93
CA MET A 140 3.27 0.96 -1.42
C MET A 140 2.96 2.40 -1.00
N GLY A 141 3.50 2.87 0.12
CA GLY A 141 3.22 4.18 0.68
C GLY A 141 4.48 5.00 0.93
N CYS A 142 4.43 6.29 0.62
CA CYS A 142 5.51 7.21 0.88
C CYS A 142 4.99 8.60 1.27
N VAL A 143 5.90 9.43 1.76
CA VAL A 143 5.66 10.87 2.00
C VAL A 143 6.44 11.66 0.96
N VAL A 144 5.79 12.64 0.35
CA VAL A 144 6.39 13.58 -0.59
C VAL A 144 6.31 15.01 -0.06
N GLY A 145 7.31 15.82 -0.41
CA GLY A 145 7.31 17.27 -0.21
C GLY A 145 7.41 18.00 -1.54
N ARG A 146 6.82 19.20 -1.64
CA ARG A 146 7.07 20.07 -2.80
C ARG A 146 8.54 20.49 -2.82
N THR A 147 9.21 20.33 -3.96
CA THR A 147 10.64 20.68 -4.11
C THR A 147 10.94 22.11 -3.65
N GLN A 148 10.13 23.09 -4.07
CA GLN A 148 10.28 24.48 -3.63
C GLN A 148 10.17 24.64 -2.10
N PHE A 149 9.23 23.95 -1.45
CA PHE A 149 9.08 24.01 0.00
C PHE A 149 10.29 23.42 0.74
N ILE A 150 10.81 22.30 0.23
CA ILE A 150 12.01 21.65 0.78
C ILE A 150 13.21 22.60 0.72
N GLU A 151 13.41 23.27 -0.42
CA GLU A 151 14.51 24.22 -0.62
C GLU A 151 14.38 25.48 0.25
N GLU A 152 13.17 25.99 0.43
CA GLU A 152 12.90 27.20 1.22
C GLU A 152 12.87 26.94 2.73
N HIS A 153 12.57 25.71 3.16
CA HIS A 153 12.31 25.35 4.56
C HIS A 153 12.96 24.03 4.99
N PRO A 154 14.27 23.80 4.74
CA PRO A 154 14.92 22.51 5.03
C PRO A 154 14.82 22.10 6.50
N GLU A 155 15.01 23.05 7.43
CA GLU A 155 14.89 22.76 8.87
C GLU A 155 13.48 22.31 9.29
N THR A 156 12.44 22.79 8.58
CA THR A 156 11.06 22.36 8.83
C THR A 156 10.84 20.95 8.33
N VAL A 157 11.44 20.58 7.20
CA VAL A 157 11.38 19.23 6.64
C VAL A 157 12.09 18.24 7.55
N ASP A 158 13.28 18.59 8.06
CA ASP A 158 14.03 17.74 8.98
C ASP A 158 13.24 17.53 10.29
N ALA A 159 12.69 18.59 10.88
CA ALA A 159 11.85 18.50 12.07
C ALA A 159 10.58 17.67 11.84
N PHE A 160 9.97 17.76 10.64
CA PHE A 160 8.85 16.91 10.25
C PHE A 160 9.26 15.45 10.19
N LEU A 161 10.40 15.14 9.57
CA LEU A 161 10.88 13.76 9.43
C LEU A 161 11.18 13.12 10.79
N ASP A 162 11.79 13.86 11.71
CA ASP A 162 12.03 13.40 13.08
C ASP A 162 10.71 13.03 13.78
N LEU A 163 9.73 13.95 13.79
CA LEU A 163 8.43 13.72 14.41
C LEU A 163 7.62 12.60 13.73
N TYR A 164 7.76 12.48 12.41
CA TYR A 164 7.07 11.44 11.64
C TYR A 164 7.66 10.06 11.94
N GLY A 165 8.99 9.96 12.04
CA GLY A 165 9.69 8.74 12.45
C GLY A 165 9.30 8.30 13.86
N ASP A 166 9.26 9.24 14.81
CA ASP A 166 8.80 8.99 16.18
C ASP A 166 7.35 8.50 16.21
N SER A 167 6.47 9.10 15.41
CA SER A 167 5.06 8.69 15.30
C SER A 167 4.92 7.26 14.73
N ILE A 168 5.68 6.90 13.69
CA ILE A 168 5.67 5.55 13.14
C ILE A 168 6.21 4.56 14.16
N THR A 169 7.29 4.88 14.85
CA THR A 169 7.85 4.05 15.92
C THR A 169 6.82 3.81 17.01
N PHE A 170 6.12 4.86 17.47
CA PHE A 170 5.04 4.72 18.46
C PHE A 170 3.91 3.81 17.99
N MET A 171 3.49 3.94 16.73
CA MET A 171 2.42 3.11 16.16
C MET A 171 2.83 1.66 15.93
N SER A 172 4.12 1.39 15.67
CA SER A 172 4.63 0.06 15.34
C SER A 172 5.12 -0.71 16.57
N ASP A 173 5.40 -0.04 17.69
CA ASP A 173 5.80 -0.65 18.94
C ASP A 173 4.62 -1.39 19.58
N GLU A 174 4.83 -2.63 20.04
CA GLU A 174 3.77 -3.44 20.64
C GLU A 174 3.11 -2.79 21.87
N HIS A 175 3.85 -1.93 22.60
CA HIS A 175 3.31 -1.17 23.74
C HIS A 175 2.59 0.12 23.28
N GLY A 176 2.92 0.64 22.11
CA GLY A 176 2.31 1.83 21.51
C GLY A 176 0.98 1.56 20.81
N VAL A 177 0.79 0.35 20.25
CA VAL A 177 -0.38 -0.01 19.42
C VAL A 177 -1.72 0.31 20.11
N ALA A 178 -1.86 0.02 21.40
CA ALA A 178 -3.11 0.30 22.12
C ALA A 178 -3.40 1.81 22.21
N GLY A 179 -2.39 2.62 22.52
CA GLY A 179 -2.50 4.07 22.55
C GLY A 179 -2.77 4.67 21.16
N ALA A 180 -2.08 4.16 20.15
CA ALA A 180 -2.32 4.55 18.76
C ALA A 180 -3.73 4.19 18.29
N ALA A 181 -4.23 3.01 18.64
CA ALA A 181 -5.57 2.56 18.28
C ALA A 181 -6.67 3.43 18.92
N ALA A 182 -6.48 3.84 20.17
CA ALA A 182 -7.40 4.75 20.85
C ALA A 182 -7.45 6.11 20.11
N LEU A 183 -6.30 6.71 19.77
CA LEU A 183 -6.22 7.97 19.03
C LEU A 183 -6.84 7.86 17.63
N VAL A 184 -6.53 6.79 16.89
CA VAL A 184 -7.06 6.54 15.54
C VAL A 184 -8.57 6.37 15.57
N GLY A 185 -9.11 5.70 16.60
CA GLY A 185 -10.54 5.57 16.82
C GLY A 185 -11.21 6.89 17.21
N GLU A 186 -10.62 7.66 18.14
CA GLU A 186 -11.11 8.98 18.56
C GLU A 186 -11.16 9.98 17.40
N LEU A 187 -10.14 9.98 16.54
CA LEU A 187 -10.04 10.84 15.37
C LEU A 187 -10.93 10.37 14.18
N GLY A 188 -11.63 9.24 14.32
CA GLY A 188 -12.51 8.71 13.28
C GLY A 188 -11.79 8.22 12.03
N ILE A 189 -10.51 7.88 12.13
CA ILE A 189 -9.71 7.30 11.03
C ILE A 189 -10.15 5.86 10.77
N THR A 190 -10.46 5.11 11.82
CA THR A 190 -11.14 3.82 11.73
C THR A 190 -12.53 3.92 12.36
N ALA A 191 -13.41 2.95 12.07
CA ALA A 191 -14.77 2.93 12.62
C ALA A 191 -14.80 2.80 14.15
N ASN A 192 -13.79 2.19 14.75
CA ASN A 192 -13.60 2.08 16.19
C ASN A 192 -12.15 1.66 16.54
N GLU A 193 -11.79 1.81 17.83
CA GLU A 193 -10.49 1.43 18.39
C GLU A 193 -10.15 -0.05 18.20
N GLN A 194 -11.13 -0.94 18.29
CA GLN A 194 -10.90 -2.39 18.22
C GLN A 194 -10.43 -2.80 16.81
N ILE A 195 -11.00 -2.19 15.77
CA ILE A 195 -10.52 -2.37 14.39
C ILE A 195 -9.10 -1.84 14.26
N ALA A 196 -8.83 -0.62 14.78
CA ALA A 196 -7.50 -0.02 14.75
C ALA A 196 -6.45 -0.90 15.43
N GLN A 197 -6.76 -1.42 16.62
CA GLN A 197 -5.84 -2.26 17.39
C GLN A 197 -5.43 -3.53 16.65
N LYS A 198 -6.35 -4.14 15.89
CA LYS A 198 -6.06 -5.32 15.08
C LYS A 198 -5.41 -4.97 13.73
N ALA A 199 -5.75 -3.81 13.17
CA ALA A 199 -5.28 -3.40 11.85
C ALA A 199 -3.86 -2.82 11.88
N ILE A 200 -3.49 -2.02 12.88
CA ILE A 200 -2.20 -1.33 12.95
C ILE A 200 -1.01 -2.29 12.75
N PRO A 201 -0.93 -3.46 13.41
CA PRO A 201 0.17 -4.41 13.18
C PRO A 201 0.24 -4.96 11.75
N GLN A 202 -0.85 -4.89 10.99
CA GLN A 202 -0.94 -5.37 9.61
C GLN A 202 -0.73 -4.25 8.56
N CYS A 203 -0.59 -2.99 9.02
CA CYS A 203 -0.38 -1.84 8.13
C CYS A 203 1.06 -1.78 7.59
N ASN A 204 1.97 -2.65 8.06
CA ASN A 204 3.37 -2.67 7.65
C ASN A 204 3.98 -1.26 7.61
N LEU A 205 3.71 -0.48 8.69
CA LEU A 205 4.25 0.86 8.85
C LEU A 205 5.77 0.79 8.94
N THR A 206 6.44 1.67 8.22
CA THR A 206 7.91 1.74 8.18
C THR A 206 8.36 3.18 8.04
N PHE A 207 9.61 3.45 8.39
CA PHE A 207 10.23 4.75 8.18
C PHE A 207 11.61 4.54 7.56
N ILE A 208 11.67 4.58 6.23
CA ILE A 208 12.90 4.38 5.46
C ILE A 208 13.20 5.70 4.74
N THR A 209 14.41 6.24 4.93
CA THR A 209 14.86 7.54 4.40
C THR A 209 16.21 7.41 3.68
N GLY A 210 16.63 8.48 3.00
CA GLY A 210 17.96 8.57 2.41
C GLY A 210 18.25 7.47 1.37
N ALA A 211 19.46 6.92 1.40
CA ALA A 211 19.92 5.92 0.44
C ALA A 211 19.11 4.62 0.46
N ASP A 212 18.66 4.17 1.63
CA ASP A 212 17.85 2.96 1.76
C ASP A 212 16.45 3.17 1.15
N MET A 213 15.86 4.35 1.31
CA MET A 213 14.61 4.73 0.66
C MET A 213 14.76 4.70 -0.87
N LYS A 214 15.84 5.29 -1.39
CA LYS A 214 16.13 5.28 -2.83
C LYS A 214 16.22 3.85 -3.35
N ALA A 215 17.05 3.01 -2.73
CA ALA A 215 17.22 1.62 -3.14
C ALA A 215 15.87 0.86 -3.14
N THR A 216 15.11 0.98 -2.05
CA THR A 216 13.79 0.33 -1.90
C THR A 216 12.81 0.76 -3.00
N LEU A 217 12.73 2.06 -3.28
CA LEU A 217 11.81 2.58 -4.30
C LEU A 217 12.27 2.29 -5.72
N GLU A 218 13.57 2.33 -6.02
CA GLU A 218 14.09 1.98 -7.34
C GLU A 218 13.78 0.53 -7.71
N GLU A 219 13.97 -0.42 -6.78
CA GLU A 219 13.60 -1.82 -7.01
C GLU A 219 12.10 -1.95 -7.30
N TYR A 220 11.25 -1.33 -6.49
CA TYR A 220 9.81 -1.35 -6.67
C TYR A 220 9.37 -0.69 -7.99
N TYR A 221 9.88 0.51 -8.30
CA TYR A 221 9.54 1.22 -9.53
C TYR A 221 10.02 0.48 -10.77
N GLN A 222 11.14 -0.23 -10.70
CA GLN A 222 11.62 -1.04 -11.83
C GLN A 222 10.63 -2.15 -12.19
N VAL A 223 10.05 -2.80 -11.19
CA VAL A 223 9.01 -3.82 -11.41
C VAL A 223 7.77 -3.18 -12.05
N LEU A 224 7.29 -2.06 -11.49
CA LEU A 224 6.13 -1.36 -12.04
C LEU A 224 6.37 -0.86 -13.46
N PHE A 225 7.55 -0.29 -13.73
CA PHE A 225 7.92 0.22 -15.05
C PHE A 225 7.99 -0.88 -16.11
N GLN A 226 8.51 -2.05 -15.75
CA GLN A 226 8.57 -3.20 -16.66
C GLN A 226 7.19 -3.77 -16.95
N ALA A 227 6.29 -3.76 -15.96
CA ALA A 227 4.92 -4.23 -16.12
C ALA A 227 4.05 -3.24 -16.93
N ASP A 228 4.11 -1.97 -16.56
CA ASP A 228 3.41 -0.86 -17.23
C ASP A 228 4.13 0.47 -16.94
N PRO A 229 4.87 1.04 -17.90
CA PRO A 229 5.54 2.33 -17.72
C PRO A 229 4.62 3.46 -17.29
N ALA A 230 3.34 3.44 -17.67
CA ALA A 230 2.38 4.47 -17.30
C ALA A 230 2.07 4.47 -15.80
N SER A 231 2.29 3.35 -15.10
CA SER A 231 2.07 3.20 -13.66
C SER A 231 2.88 4.21 -12.82
N ILE A 232 4.04 4.63 -13.31
CA ILE A 232 4.94 5.59 -12.66
C ILE A 232 5.16 6.88 -13.49
N GLY A 233 4.30 7.15 -14.47
CA GLY A 233 4.35 8.38 -15.27
C GLY A 233 5.26 8.32 -16.50
N GLY A 234 5.65 7.13 -16.96
CA GLY A 234 6.32 6.90 -18.25
C GLY A 234 7.85 6.86 -18.20
N SER A 235 8.48 7.20 -17.07
CA SER A 235 9.94 7.12 -16.88
C SER A 235 10.29 6.86 -15.42
N MET A 236 11.46 6.25 -15.20
CA MET A 236 12.04 6.15 -13.85
C MET A 236 12.39 7.54 -13.34
N PRO A 237 12.10 7.86 -12.06
CA PRO A 237 12.53 9.12 -11.45
C PRO A 237 14.06 9.24 -11.43
N TYR A 238 14.57 10.48 -11.55
CA TYR A 238 16.00 10.77 -11.41
C TYR A 238 16.42 10.90 -9.94
N ASP A 239 17.74 10.94 -9.69
CA ASP A 239 18.31 11.04 -8.34
C ASP A 239 17.73 12.19 -7.51
N ALA A 240 17.46 13.33 -8.14
CA ALA A 240 16.84 14.50 -7.50
C ALA A 240 15.43 14.25 -6.91
N PHE A 241 14.81 13.13 -7.23
CA PHE A 241 13.53 12.74 -6.63
C PHE A 241 13.68 12.28 -5.17
N TYR A 242 14.85 11.76 -4.79
CA TYR A 242 15.06 11.09 -3.51
C TYR A 242 15.77 12.03 -2.52
N TYR A 243 15.02 12.62 -1.59
CA TYR A 243 15.56 13.53 -0.58
C TYR A 243 16.58 12.82 0.32
N GLY A 244 17.77 13.45 0.50
CA GLY A 244 18.81 12.95 1.40
C GLY A 244 19.48 11.64 0.97
N ALA A 245 19.39 11.25 -0.32
CA ALA A 245 19.95 10.00 -0.84
C ALA A 245 21.30 10.16 -1.56
N GLU A 246 22.02 11.26 -1.31
CA GLU A 246 23.35 11.53 -1.90
C GLU A 246 24.43 10.61 -1.30
#